data_c123fddb1121c085e50bb8f2951412c2
#
_entry.id   c123fddb1121c085e50bb8f2951412c2
#
_cell.length_a   1.000
_cell.length_b   1.000
_cell.length_c   1.000
_cell.angle_alpha   90.00
_cell.angle_beta   90.00
_cell.angle_gamma   90.00
#
_symmetry.space_group_name_H-M   'P 1'
#
loop_
_entity.id
_entity.type
_entity.pdbx_description
1 polymer ?
#
loop_
_entity_poly.entity_id
_entity_poly.type
_entity_poly.pdbx_seq_one_letter_code
_entity_poly.pdbx_strand_id
1 'polypeptide(L)'
;MKDKNIILPVQPYLLLDAENYHEILTGRMGISNFYEFHVQDGVPGTFMAVPDGSTALVFGIGERDVKVFIGGTVLRLKEWKFEEGRYYFGVRFLPGKSILPDGLSIQDVVNTDLEIDRNEYGQHLTDSLAEAAGIRERAEILCHYLEGNRKSRIKDTLSKLEEYMRKRIYATSGSITIQMLSRETGYSECYIRRVFRQIHGISPKEFERFIRFQALLNRIGENAGKGGSQEAALSCGYYDQSHMMKDFRMFAGTTPEKYRKLISRKAEQINCDEREVDSYGIGEN
;
A
#
# COMPACT_ATOMS: atom_id res chain seq x y z
N MET A 1 -1.42 15.26 15.12
CA MET A 1 -2.84 14.95 14.83
C MET A 1 -2.90 13.88 13.75
N LYS A 2 -3.39 12.66 14.05
CA LYS A 2 -3.68 11.65 13.01
C LYS A 2 -4.72 12.28 12.08
N ASP A 3 -4.39 12.43 10.82
CA ASP A 3 -5.34 12.89 9.78
C ASP A 3 -6.41 11.80 9.68
N LYS A 4 -7.53 11.97 10.37
CA LYS A 4 -8.62 10.99 10.54
C LYS A 4 -9.25 10.50 9.23
N ASN A 5 -8.79 11.04 8.11
CA ASN A 5 -9.34 10.81 6.77
C ASN A 5 -8.43 10.00 5.84
N ILE A 6 -7.26 9.53 6.30
CA ILE A 6 -6.40 8.70 5.46
C ILE A 6 -6.83 7.24 5.64
N ILE A 7 -7.28 6.62 4.56
CA ILE A 7 -7.50 5.18 4.49
C ILE A 7 -6.12 4.55 4.25
N LEU A 8 -5.60 3.88 5.27
CA LEU A 8 -4.31 3.18 5.13
C LEU A 8 -4.48 1.98 4.19
N PRO A 9 -3.54 1.78 3.28
CA PRO A 9 -3.52 0.60 2.42
C PRO A 9 -3.40 -0.68 3.24
N VAL A 10 -4.25 -1.67 2.94
CA VAL A 10 -4.23 -2.99 3.57
C VAL A 10 -3.93 -4.04 2.52
N GLN A 11 -3.00 -4.96 2.84
CA GLN A 11 -2.67 -6.13 2.01
C GLN A 11 -3.02 -7.40 2.80
N PRO A 12 -4.31 -7.80 2.79
CA PRO A 12 -4.80 -8.81 3.71
C PRO A 12 -4.20 -10.19 3.47
N TYR A 13 -3.93 -10.55 2.22
CA TYR A 13 -3.40 -11.87 1.90
C TYR A 13 -1.95 -12.05 2.34
N LEU A 14 -1.13 -11.00 2.26
CA LEU A 14 0.22 -11.05 2.80
C LEU A 14 0.20 -11.31 4.31
N LEU A 15 -0.68 -10.59 5.03
CA LEU A 15 -0.89 -10.79 6.46
C LEU A 15 -1.45 -12.18 6.80
N LEU A 16 -2.32 -12.73 5.93
CA LEU A 16 -2.98 -14.02 6.18
C LEU A 16 -2.05 -15.21 5.91
N ASP A 17 -1.24 -15.12 4.87
CA ASP A 17 -0.52 -16.25 4.29
C ASP A 17 0.98 -16.28 4.65
N ALA A 18 1.58 -15.11 4.99
CA ALA A 18 2.98 -15.04 5.37
C ALA A 18 3.20 -15.49 6.81
N GLU A 19 4.21 -16.34 7.01
CA GLU A 19 4.69 -16.70 8.35
C GLU A 19 5.62 -15.62 8.91
N ASN A 20 5.60 -15.45 10.23
CA ASN A 20 6.41 -14.44 10.92
C ASN A 20 6.27 -13.03 10.30
N TYR A 21 5.04 -12.67 9.93
CA TYR A 21 4.75 -11.33 9.40
C TYR A 21 4.78 -10.30 10.53
N HIS A 22 5.67 -9.33 10.38
CA HIS A 22 5.77 -8.17 11.27
C HIS A 22 5.48 -6.89 10.48
N GLU A 23 4.83 -5.92 11.11
CA GLU A 23 4.47 -4.67 10.48
C GLU A 23 4.64 -3.48 11.43
N ILE A 24 5.17 -2.38 10.91
CA ILE A 24 5.23 -1.09 11.60
C ILE A 24 4.43 -0.08 10.78
N LEU A 25 3.29 0.36 11.31
CA LEU A 25 2.49 1.41 10.70
C LEU A 25 3.13 2.77 10.97
N THR A 26 3.20 3.60 9.93
CA THR A 26 3.71 4.96 10.04
C THR A 26 2.88 5.90 9.15
N GLY A 27 3.09 7.14 9.12
CA GLY A 27 2.51 8.12 8.19
C GLY A 27 3.57 9.12 7.81
N ARG A 28 4.80 8.89 8.29
CA ARG A 28 5.92 9.81 8.10
C ARG A 28 6.52 9.63 6.71
N MET A 29 7.07 10.70 6.15
CA MET A 29 7.82 10.69 4.88
C MET A 29 7.04 10.15 3.66
N GLY A 30 5.72 10.02 3.73
CA GLY A 30 4.93 9.40 2.67
C GLY A 30 4.97 7.88 2.68
N ILE A 31 5.42 7.27 3.78
CA ILE A 31 5.42 5.83 3.99
C ILE A 31 4.12 5.45 4.71
N SER A 32 3.47 4.39 4.26
CA SER A 32 2.32 3.78 4.93
C SER A 32 2.77 2.87 6.05
N ASN A 33 3.60 1.92 5.71
CA ASN A 33 4.11 0.91 6.64
C ASN A 33 5.44 0.33 6.16
N PHE A 34 6.18 -0.21 7.11
CA PHE A 34 7.22 -1.20 6.89
C PHE A 34 6.66 -2.57 7.20
N TYR A 35 7.14 -3.60 6.52
CA TYR A 35 6.75 -4.97 6.79
C TYR A 35 7.93 -5.91 6.55
N GLU A 36 7.93 -7.02 7.25
CA GLU A 36 8.87 -8.12 6.98
C GLU A 36 8.19 -9.47 7.17
N PHE A 37 8.68 -10.46 6.46
CA PHE A 37 8.27 -11.85 6.57
C PHE A 37 9.36 -12.77 6.04
N HIS A 38 9.27 -14.04 6.37
CA HIS A 38 10.16 -15.08 5.89
C HIS A 38 9.40 -16.06 5.00
N VAL A 39 9.99 -16.47 3.89
CA VAL A 39 9.49 -17.55 3.05
C VAL A 39 10.32 -18.79 3.37
N GLN A 40 9.71 -19.77 4.02
CA GLN A 40 10.39 -21.00 4.43
C GLN A 40 10.78 -21.87 3.22
N ASP A 41 11.82 -22.67 3.37
CA ASP A 41 12.20 -23.66 2.38
C ASP A 41 11.08 -24.70 2.18
N GLY A 42 10.80 -25.04 0.93
CA GLY A 42 9.76 -26.01 0.56
C GLY A 42 8.32 -25.49 0.64
N VAL A 43 8.12 -24.19 0.97
CA VAL A 43 6.80 -23.54 0.96
C VAL A 43 6.71 -22.60 -0.23
N PRO A 44 5.69 -22.71 -1.11
CA PRO A 44 5.53 -21.77 -2.20
C PRO A 44 5.41 -20.32 -1.70
N GLY A 45 6.37 -19.49 -2.05
CA GLY A 45 6.37 -18.06 -1.72
C GLY A 45 5.41 -17.24 -2.58
N THR A 46 4.15 -17.67 -2.68
CA THR A 46 3.13 -17.04 -3.51
C THR A 46 2.11 -16.35 -2.65
N PHE A 47 2.02 -15.02 -2.78
CA PHE A 47 1.06 -14.20 -2.06
C PHE A 47 0.21 -13.38 -3.03
N MET A 48 -1.01 -13.08 -2.61
CA MET A 48 -1.92 -12.27 -3.41
C MET A 48 -1.85 -10.81 -2.98
N ALA A 49 -1.67 -9.91 -3.94
CA ALA A 49 -1.72 -8.46 -3.73
C ALA A 49 -3.04 -7.89 -4.21
N VAL A 50 -3.61 -6.98 -3.44
CA VAL A 50 -4.85 -6.27 -3.77
C VAL A 50 -4.59 -4.82 -4.14
N PRO A 51 -5.44 -4.19 -4.99
CA PRO A 51 -5.32 -2.78 -5.33
C PRO A 51 -5.46 -1.86 -4.12
N ASP A 52 -4.49 -0.97 -3.94
CA ASP A 52 -4.48 0.04 -2.88
C ASP A 52 -3.96 1.42 -3.36
N GLY A 53 -3.51 1.50 -4.61
CA GLY A 53 -2.92 2.70 -5.21
C GLY A 53 -1.49 3.00 -4.76
N SER A 54 -0.88 2.11 -4.00
CA SER A 54 0.47 2.25 -3.45
C SER A 54 1.52 1.61 -4.35
N THR A 55 2.78 1.96 -4.09
CA THR A 55 3.95 1.24 -4.56
C THR A 55 4.74 0.73 -3.37
N ALA A 56 5.61 -0.23 -3.60
CA ALA A 56 6.49 -0.77 -2.57
C ALA A 56 7.93 -0.87 -3.08
N LEU A 57 8.89 -0.73 -2.16
CA LEU A 57 10.27 -1.12 -2.37
C LEU A 57 10.54 -2.30 -1.45
N VAL A 58 11.03 -3.41 -2.00
CA VAL A 58 11.16 -4.68 -1.30
C VAL A 58 12.58 -5.19 -1.42
N PHE A 59 13.16 -5.59 -0.31
CA PHE A 59 14.49 -6.17 -0.20
C PHE A 59 14.36 -7.65 0.16
N GLY A 60 14.76 -8.52 -0.75
CA GLY A 60 14.84 -9.97 -0.54
C GLY A 60 16.23 -10.34 -0.03
N ILE A 61 16.37 -10.55 1.27
CA ILE A 61 17.63 -10.79 1.97
C ILE A 61 17.88 -12.31 2.03
N GLY A 62 18.86 -12.79 1.30
CA GLY A 62 19.35 -14.16 1.35
C GLY A 62 20.65 -14.27 2.14
N GLU A 63 21.20 -15.48 2.27
CA GLU A 63 22.46 -15.70 2.99
C GLU A 63 23.68 -15.00 2.35
N ARG A 64 23.67 -14.80 1.03
CA ARG A 64 24.85 -14.31 0.28
C ARG A 64 24.57 -13.10 -0.58
N ASP A 65 23.32 -12.76 -0.79
CA ASP A 65 22.91 -11.67 -1.68
C ASP A 65 21.64 -10.96 -1.18
N VAL A 66 21.49 -9.72 -1.63
CA VAL A 66 20.25 -8.97 -1.46
C VAL A 66 19.70 -8.62 -2.84
N LYS A 67 18.46 -8.98 -3.09
CA LYS A 67 17.70 -8.59 -4.27
C LYS A 67 16.78 -7.43 -3.95
N VAL A 68 16.63 -6.51 -4.88
CA VAL A 68 15.80 -5.33 -4.69
C VAL A 68 14.68 -5.30 -5.73
N PHE A 69 13.46 -5.11 -5.28
CA PHE A 69 12.29 -5.10 -6.14
C PHE A 69 11.47 -3.83 -5.94
N ILE A 70 10.90 -3.33 -7.03
CA ILE A 70 9.85 -2.33 -7.00
C ILE A 70 8.53 -3.04 -7.29
N GLY A 71 7.65 -3.08 -6.29
CA GLY A 71 6.26 -3.46 -6.46
C GLY A 71 5.44 -2.25 -6.90
N GLY A 72 4.93 -2.29 -8.12
CA GLY A 72 4.13 -1.20 -8.66
C GLY A 72 2.68 -1.22 -8.20
N THR A 73 1.94 -0.18 -8.58
CA THR A 73 0.50 -0.07 -8.27
C THR A 73 -0.27 -1.22 -8.94
N VAL A 74 -0.91 -2.04 -8.13
CA VAL A 74 -1.70 -3.20 -8.58
C VAL A 74 -3.09 -2.74 -9.04
N LEU A 75 -3.54 -3.22 -10.20
CA LEU A 75 -4.83 -2.84 -10.79
C LEU A 75 -5.97 -3.83 -10.50
N ARG A 76 -5.62 -5.08 -10.25
CA ARG A 76 -6.52 -6.20 -9.90
C ARG A 76 -5.80 -7.12 -8.94
N LEU A 77 -6.49 -8.10 -8.40
CA LEU A 77 -5.83 -9.17 -7.66
C LEU A 77 -4.65 -9.71 -8.48
N LYS A 78 -3.46 -9.68 -7.89
CA LYS A 78 -2.22 -10.07 -8.55
C LYS A 78 -1.45 -11.04 -7.67
N GLU A 79 -0.89 -12.06 -8.29
CA GLU A 79 0.01 -12.99 -7.64
C GLU A 79 1.42 -12.38 -7.56
N TRP A 80 1.99 -12.41 -6.36
CA TRP A 80 3.39 -12.10 -6.09
C TRP A 80 4.14 -13.38 -5.77
N LYS A 81 5.30 -13.56 -6.41
CA LYS A 81 6.18 -14.70 -6.20
C LYS A 81 7.44 -14.26 -5.48
N PHE A 82 7.73 -14.92 -4.38
CA PHE A 82 8.91 -14.71 -3.58
C PHE A 82 9.73 -16.00 -3.55
N GLU A 83 11.06 -15.87 -3.49
CA GLU A 83 11.97 -17.01 -3.43
C GLU A 83 11.97 -17.62 -2.03
N GLU A 84 12.03 -18.94 -1.97
CA GLU A 84 12.15 -19.70 -0.73
C GLU A 84 13.48 -19.39 -0.01
N GLY A 85 13.51 -19.57 1.30
CA GLY A 85 14.71 -19.39 2.13
C GLY A 85 15.15 -17.92 2.32
N ARG A 86 14.32 -16.94 1.93
CA ARG A 86 14.66 -15.51 2.05
C ARG A 86 13.80 -14.78 3.05
N TYR A 87 14.42 -13.81 3.73
CA TYR A 87 13.71 -12.75 4.43
C TYR A 87 13.36 -11.63 3.47
N TYR A 88 12.14 -11.14 3.56
CA TYR A 88 11.68 -9.98 2.80
C TYR A 88 11.38 -8.83 3.72
N PHE A 89 12.09 -7.73 3.54
CA PHE A 89 11.79 -6.44 4.17
C PHE A 89 11.25 -5.49 3.13
N GLY A 90 10.07 -4.92 3.37
CA GLY A 90 9.41 -4.03 2.44
C GLY A 90 9.01 -2.70 3.08
N VAL A 91 9.04 -1.65 2.29
CA VAL A 91 8.43 -0.36 2.59
C VAL A 91 7.31 -0.09 1.59
N ARG A 92 6.11 0.18 2.09
CA ARG A 92 4.97 0.58 1.28
C ARG A 92 4.77 2.08 1.37
N PHE A 93 4.71 2.73 0.21
CA PHE A 93 4.49 4.16 0.13
C PHE A 93 2.99 4.47 0.06
N LEU A 94 2.59 5.60 0.65
CA LEU A 94 1.25 6.14 0.46
C LEU A 94 1.02 6.46 -1.02
N PRO A 95 -0.21 6.34 -1.53
CA PRO A 95 -0.53 6.68 -2.92
C PRO A 95 -0.04 8.05 -3.32
N GLY A 96 0.57 8.13 -4.49
CA GLY A 96 1.24 9.34 -5.00
C GLY A 96 2.60 9.64 -4.36
N LYS A 97 3.08 8.76 -3.49
CA LYS A 97 4.44 8.78 -2.94
C LYS A 97 5.16 7.53 -3.43
N SER A 98 6.32 7.70 -4.00
CA SER A 98 7.16 6.60 -4.47
C SER A 98 8.59 7.08 -4.57
N ILE A 99 9.52 6.15 -4.44
CA ILE A 99 10.95 6.38 -4.66
C ILE A 99 11.37 5.42 -5.74
N LEU A 100 11.53 5.96 -6.94
CA LEU A 100 11.90 5.21 -8.12
C LEU A 100 13.32 5.61 -8.56
N PRO A 101 14.11 4.67 -9.12
CA PRO A 101 15.37 4.96 -9.76
C PRO A 101 15.25 6.05 -10.84
N ASP A 102 16.36 6.69 -11.14
CA ASP A 102 16.42 7.67 -12.21
C ASP A 102 16.08 6.99 -13.56
N GLY A 103 15.22 7.63 -14.35
CA GLY A 103 14.75 7.11 -15.63
C GLY A 103 13.46 6.29 -15.55
N LEU A 104 13.02 5.82 -14.37
CA LEU A 104 11.71 5.18 -14.21
C LEU A 104 10.64 6.18 -13.80
N SER A 105 9.49 6.08 -14.43
CA SER A 105 8.26 6.79 -14.05
C SER A 105 7.30 5.86 -13.30
N ILE A 106 6.38 6.45 -12.57
CA ILE A 106 5.31 5.67 -11.90
C ILE A 106 4.47 4.86 -12.90
N GLN A 107 4.37 5.31 -14.15
CA GLN A 107 3.60 4.65 -15.19
C GLN A 107 4.28 3.35 -15.66
N ASP A 108 5.61 3.30 -15.62
CA ASP A 108 6.40 2.13 -16.02
C ASP A 108 6.25 0.96 -15.05
N VAL A 109 5.88 1.27 -13.81
CA VAL A 109 5.72 0.26 -12.74
C VAL A 109 4.26 -0.09 -12.44
N VAL A 110 3.28 0.46 -13.18
CA VAL A 110 1.87 0.08 -12.98
C VAL A 110 1.67 -1.39 -13.34
N ASN A 111 1.11 -2.15 -12.39
CA ASN A 111 0.82 -3.58 -12.49
C ASN A 111 2.06 -4.46 -12.81
N THR A 112 3.25 -3.96 -12.48
CA THR A 112 4.54 -4.59 -12.76
C THR A 112 5.35 -4.72 -11.46
N ASP A 113 6.11 -5.80 -11.33
CA ASP A 113 7.14 -5.97 -10.33
C ASP A 113 8.47 -6.01 -11.05
N LEU A 114 9.38 -5.12 -10.69
CA LEU A 114 10.68 -4.98 -11.32
C LEU A 114 11.77 -5.36 -10.33
N GLU A 115 12.60 -6.33 -10.68
CA GLU A 115 13.89 -6.49 -10.03
C GLU A 115 14.82 -5.42 -10.57
N ILE A 116 15.49 -4.71 -9.69
CA ILE A 116 16.41 -3.62 -10.01
C ILE A 116 17.79 -3.91 -9.46
N ASP A 117 18.80 -3.30 -10.07
CA ASP A 117 20.16 -3.42 -9.56
C ASP A 117 20.22 -2.89 -8.12
N ARG A 118 20.75 -3.71 -7.20
CA ARG A 118 20.92 -3.35 -5.79
C ARG A 118 21.71 -2.05 -5.59
N ASN A 119 22.56 -1.68 -6.55
CA ASN A 119 23.38 -0.48 -6.51
C ASN A 119 22.59 0.81 -6.81
N GLU A 120 21.36 0.72 -7.33
CA GLU A 120 20.48 1.88 -7.58
C GLU A 120 20.20 2.70 -6.31
N TYR A 121 20.16 2.03 -5.15
CA TYR A 121 20.01 2.66 -3.85
C TYR A 121 21.34 2.69 -3.06
N GLY A 122 22.43 2.22 -3.66
CA GLY A 122 23.75 2.14 -3.04
C GLY A 122 23.99 0.85 -2.27
N GLN A 123 25.15 0.25 -2.49
CA GLN A 123 25.54 -1.02 -1.87
C GLN A 123 25.53 -0.94 -0.34
N HIS A 124 25.95 0.18 0.22
CA HIS A 124 25.96 0.39 1.67
C HIS A 124 24.56 0.23 2.29
N LEU A 125 23.49 0.70 1.62
CA LEU A 125 22.13 0.54 2.15
C LEU A 125 21.74 -0.93 2.20
N THR A 126 21.96 -1.67 1.11
CA THR A 126 21.57 -3.09 1.03
C THR A 126 22.35 -3.95 2.03
N ASP A 127 23.64 -3.68 2.22
CA ASP A 127 24.47 -4.38 3.18
C ASP A 127 24.01 -4.08 4.63
N SER A 128 23.76 -2.81 4.97
CA SER A 128 23.23 -2.43 6.29
C SER A 128 21.86 -3.05 6.60
N LEU A 129 20.96 -3.14 5.60
CA LEU A 129 19.65 -3.79 5.78
C LEU A 129 19.79 -5.30 5.99
N ALA A 130 20.77 -5.94 5.37
CA ALA A 130 21.04 -7.36 5.54
C ALA A 130 21.58 -7.69 6.94
N GLU A 131 22.44 -6.82 7.48
CA GLU A 131 23.08 -6.96 8.80
C GLU A 131 22.13 -6.64 9.97
N ALA A 132 21.07 -5.87 9.72
CA ALA A 132 20.15 -5.41 10.76
C ALA A 132 19.41 -6.57 11.44
N ALA A 133 19.24 -6.47 12.76
CA ALA A 133 18.69 -7.53 13.60
C ALA A 133 17.16 -7.75 13.40
N GLY A 134 16.41 -6.76 12.85
CA GLY A 134 14.98 -6.89 12.65
C GLY A 134 14.34 -5.64 12.05
N ILE A 135 13.01 -5.68 11.92
CA ILE A 135 12.22 -4.68 11.21
C ILE A 135 12.43 -3.24 11.71
N ARG A 136 12.62 -3.02 13.01
CA ARG A 136 12.81 -1.68 13.59
C ARG A 136 14.10 -1.05 13.10
N GLU A 137 15.20 -1.78 13.22
CA GLU A 137 16.51 -1.30 12.78
C GLU A 137 16.54 -1.09 11.26
N ARG A 138 15.95 -2.02 10.47
CA ARG A 138 15.80 -1.87 9.03
C ARG A 138 15.00 -0.62 8.66
N ALA A 139 13.90 -0.36 9.37
CA ALA A 139 13.08 0.83 9.15
C ALA A 139 13.84 2.12 9.46
N GLU A 140 14.63 2.16 10.53
CA GLU A 140 15.48 3.31 10.89
C GLU A 140 16.57 3.57 9.84
N ILE A 141 17.29 2.53 9.42
CA ILE A 141 18.30 2.59 8.37
C ILE A 141 17.70 3.17 7.08
N LEU A 142 16.54 2.64 6.65
CA LEU A 142 15.88 3.09 5.44
C LEU A 142 15.36 4.53 5.58
N CYS A 143 14.78 4.91 6.71
CA CYS A 143 14.36 6.28 6.98
C CYS A 143 15.55 7.27 6.87
N HIS A 144 16.66 6.95 7.50
CA HIS A 144 17.87 7.79 7.45
C HIS A 144 18.37 7.95 6.01
N TYR A 145 18.42 6.85 5.26
CA TYR A 145 18.77 6.89 3.84
C TYR A 145 17.85 7.81 3.03
N LEU A 146 16.54 7.69 3.23
CA LEU A 146 15.54 8.48 2.52
C LEU A 146 15.59 9.97 2.88
N GLU A 147 15.91 10.30 4.12
CA GLU A 147 16.11 11.70 4.56
C GLU A 147 17.32 12.34 3.86
N GLY A 148 18.43 11.61 3.77
CA GLY A 148 19.64 12.09 3.10
C GLY A 148 19.49 12.25 1.58
N ASN A 149 18.59 11.48 0.95
CA ASN A 149 18.41 11.44 -0.50
C ASN A 149 17.14 12.14 -0.99
N ARG A 150 16.57 13.02 -0.21
CA ARG A 150 15.34 13.78 -0.54
C ARG A 150 15.56 14.72 -1.73
N LYS A 151 15.53 14.20 -2.95
CA LYS A 151 15.38 15.02 -4.14
C LYS A 151 13.90 15.34 -4.35
N SER A 152 13.48 16.59 -4.20
CA SER A 152 12.13 17.05 -4.55
C SER A 152 11.93 16.90 -6.07
N ARG A 153 11.21 15.86 -6.49
CA ARG A 153 11.04 15.52 -7.93
C ARG A 153 9.78 16.08 -8.56
N ILE A 154 8.88 16.71 -7.78
CA ILE A 154 7.59 17.20 -8.29
C ILE A 154 7.52 18.72 -8.12
N LYS A 155 7.10 19.44 -9.19
CA LYS A 155 6.83 20.87 -9.11
C LYS A 155 5.76 21.15 -8.06
N ASP A 156 5.99 22.11 -7.16
CA ASP A 156 5.12 22.43 -6.03
C ASP A 156 3.63 22.60 -6.40
N THR A 157 3.34 23.20 -7.55
CA THR A 157 1.95 23.41 -8.00
C THR A 157 1.22 22.11 -8.31
N LEU A 158 1.90 21.15 -8.97
CA LEU A 158 1.32 19.83 -9.28
C LEU A 158 1.12 19.02 -7.99
N SER A 159 2.06 19.11 -7.07
CA SER A 159 1.99 18.47 -5.78
C SER A 159 0.81 18.96 -4.93
N LYS A 160 0.55 20.28 -4.90
CA LYS A 160 -0.59 20.89 -4.18
C LYS A 160 -1.93 20.46 -4.77
N LEU A 161 -2.05 20.46 -6.10
CA LEU A 161 -3.28 20.02 -6.76
C LEU A 161 -3.55 18.53 -6.51
N GLU A 162 -2.53 17.69 -6.65
CA GLU A 162 -2.65 16.26 -6.34
C GLU A 162 -3.07 16.04 -4.90
N GLU A 163 -2.40 16.68 -3.95
CA GLU A 163 -2.71 16.56 -2.52
C GLU A 163 -4.16 16.94 -2.22
N TYR A 164 -4.66 18.02 -2.83
CA TYR A 164 -6.05 18.41 -2.71
C TYR A 164 -6.99 17.32 -3.25
N MET A 165 -6.76 16.85 -4.48
CA MET A 165 -7.59 15.81 -5.11
C MET A 165 -7.59 14.52 -4.27
N ARG A 166 -6.43 14.07 -3.84
CA ARG A 166 -6.27 12.86 -3.02
C ARG A 166 -7.01 13.00 -1.69
N LYS A 167 -6.84 14.11 -0.98
CA LYS A 167 -7.58 14.39 0.27
C LYS A 167 -9.09 14.37 0.06
N ARG A 168 -9.59 14.94 -1.05
CA ARG A 168 -11.02 14.92 -1.38
C ARG A 168 -11.52 13.52 -1.68
N ILE A 169 -10.75 12.70 -2.41
CA ILE A 169 -11.10 11.31 -2.70
C ILE A 169 -11.17 10.49 -1.40
N TYR A 170 -10.20 10.64 -0.50
CA TYR A 170 -10.24 9.99 0.82
C TYR A 170 -11.44 10.44 1.65
N ALA A 171 -11.65 11.74 1.78
CA ALA A 171 -12.74 12.32 2.59
C ALA A 171 -14.14 11.87 2.16
N THR A 172 -14.30 11.49 0.88
CA THR A 172 -15.55 11.00 0.30
C THR A 172 -15.56 9.48 0.13
N SER A 173 -14.59 8.77 0.67
CA SER A 173 -14.40 7.32 0.46
C SER A 173 -14.49 6.94 -1.02
N GLY A 174 -13.91 7.76 -1.92
CA GLY A 174 -13.91 7.54 -3.36
C GLY A 174 -15.24 7.78 -4.06
N SER A 175 -16.20 8.49 -3.47
CA SER A 175 -17.49 8.80 -4.11
C SER A 175 -17.52 10.15 -4.85
N ILE A 176 -16.48 10.98 -4.71
CA ILE A 176 -16.38 12.25 -5.45
C ILE A 176 -16.22 11.98 -6.95
N THR A 177 -16.81 12.83 -7.77
CA THR A 177 -16.65 12.73 -9.24
C THR A 177 -15.57 13.69 -9.75
N ILE A 178 -14.97 13.36 -10.90
CA ILE A 178 -14.00 14.24 -11.54
C ILE A 178 -14.59 15.61 -11.90
N GLN A 179 -15.90 15.64 -12.21
CA GLN A 179 -16.61 16.89 -12.46
C GLN A 179 -16.67 17.77 -11.20
N MET A 180 -16.89 17.18 -10.03
CA MET A 180 -16.85 17.91 -8.76
C MET A 180 -15.45 18.43 -8.48
N LEU A 181 -14.41 17.60 -8.66
CA LEU A 181 -13.02 18.04 -8.52
C LEU A 181 -12.69 19.20 -9.48
N SER A 182 -13.18 19.15 -10.72
CA SER A 182 -13.02 20.22 -11.69
C SER A 182 -13.67 21.55 -11.22
N ARG A 183 -14.88 21.48 -10.69
CA ARG A 183 -15.58 22.65 -10.14
C ARG A 183 -14.88 23.24 -8.91
N GLU A 184 -14.42 22.37 -8.01
CA GLU A 184 -13.76 22.80 -6.77
C GLU A 184 -12.37 23.42 -7.02
N THR A 185 -11.63 22.91 -8.02
CA THR A 185 -10.26 23.34 -8.29
C THR A 185 -10.12 24.39 -9.39
N GLY A 186 -11.15 24.57 -10.21
CA GLY A 186 -11.12 25.44 -11.40
C GLY A 186 -10.33 24.87 -12.59
N TYR A 187 -9.75 23.68 -12.46
CA TYR A 187 -9.02 23.02 -13.55
C TYR A 187 -9.96 22.15 -14.40
N SER A 188 -9.67 22.03 -15.70
CA SER A 188 -10.42 21.14 -16.57
C SER A 188 -10.27 19.69 -16.17
N GLU A 189 -11.30 18.87 -16.41
CA GLU A 189 -11.24 17.41 -16.14
C GLU A 189 -10.06 16.73 -16.86
N CYS A 190 -9.74 17.17 -18.07
CA CYS A 190 -8.61 16.64 -18.84
C CYS A 190 -7.27 16.91 -18.13
N TYR A 191 -7.09 18.13 -17.62
CA TYR A 191 -5.90 18.51 -16.86
C TYR A 191 -5.78 17.70 -15.55
N ILE A 192 -6.88 17.56 -14.81
CA ILE A 192 -6.95 16.76 -13.59
C ILE A 192 -6.55 15.32 -13.86
N ARG A 193 -7.11 14.68 -14.90
CA ARG A 193 -6.75 13.30 -15.28
C ARG A 193 -5.28 13.16 -15.62
N ARG A 194 -4.72 14.14 -16.34
CA ARG A 194 -3.29 14.14 -16.72
C ARG A 194 -2.39 14.25 -15.49
N VAL A 195 -2.63 15.20 -14.61
CA VAL A 195 -1.84 15.40 -13.38
C VAL A 195 -1.91 14.17 -12.50
N PHE A 196 -3.11 13.63 -12.30
CA PHE A 196 -3.30 12.45 -11.46
C PHE A 196 -2.57 11.23 -12.01
N ARG A 197 -2.70 10.97 -13.32
CA ARG A 197 -2.00 9.87 -13.97
C ARG A 197 -0.47 10.05 -13.94
N GLN A 198 0.03 11.27 -14.04
CA GLN A 198 1.46 11.56 -13.96
C GLN A 198 2.03 11.20 -12.58
N ILE A 199 1.27 11.38 -11.51
CA ILE A 199 1.74 11.18 -10.13
C ILE A 199 1.42 9.77 -9.61
N HIS A 200 0.27 9.20 -9.99
CA HIS A 200 -0.19 7.91 -9.48
C HIS A 200 -0.05 6.75 -10.49
N GLY A 201 0.25 7.05 -11.75
CA GLY A 201 0.27 6.06 -12.84
C GLY A 201 -1.13 5.62 -13.30
N ILE A 202 -2.17 5.89 -12.53
CA ILE A 202 -3.55 5.47 -12.74
C ILE A 202 -4.50 6.67 -12.87
N SER A 203 -5.72 6.45 -13.35
CA SER A 203 -6.72 7.51 -13.44
C SER A 203 -7.35 7.80 -12.06
N PRO A 204 -7.91 9.02 -11.84
CA PRO A 204 -8.69 9.32 -10.63
C PRO A 204 -9.80 8.30 -10.37
N LYS A 205 -10.49 7.85 -11.42
CA LYS A 205 -11.58 6.88 -11.32
C LYS A 205 -11.13 5.49 -10.84
N GLU A 206 -9.96 5.02 -11.27
CA GLU A 206 -9.37 3.79 -10.76
C GLU A 206 -9.00 3.95 -9.29
N PHE A 207 -8.37 5.07 -8.95
CA PHE A 207 -8.02 5.37 -7.57
C PHE A 207 -9.24 5.47 -6.65
N GLU A 208 -10.33 6.14 -7.07
CA GLU A 208 -11.61 6.20 -6.35
C GLU A 208 -12.15 4.78 -6.05
N ARG A 209 -12.06 3.86 -7.03
CA ARG A 209 -12.48 2.46 -6.83
C ARG A 209 -11.60 1.74 -5.81
N PHE A 210 -10.29 1.96 -5.85
CA PHE A 210 -9.37 1.37 -4.88
C PHE A 210 -9.64 1.89 -3.47
N ILE A 211 -9.88 3.19 -3.32
CA ILE A 211 -10.18 3.79 -2.03
C ILE A 211 -11.51 3.26 -1.46
N ARG A 212 -12.57 3.12 -2.27
CA ARG A 212 -13.82 2.47 -1.83
C ARG A 212 -13.59 1.04 -1.36
N PHE A 213 -12.81 0.29 -2.13
CA PHE A 213 -12.49 -1.09 -1.80
C PHE A 213 -11.65 -1.20 -0.52
N GLN A 214 -10.63 -0.39 -0.36
CA GLN A 214 -9.80 -0.35 0.85
C GLN A 214 -10.62 0.09 2.09
N ALA A 215 -11.51 1.07 1.94
CA ALA A 215 -12.44 1.46 3.01
C ALA A 215 -13.33 0.28 3.44
N LEU A 216 -13.81 -0.51 2.47
CA LEU A 216 -14.63 -1.69 2.75
C LEU A 216 -13.81 -2.80 3.44
N LEU A 217 -12.56 -3.06 3.02
CA LEU A 217 -11.68 -4.03 3.68
C LEU A 217 -11.44 -3.66 5.15
N ASN A 218 -11.08 -2.39 5.42
CA ASN A 218 -10.87 -1.90 6.78
C ASN A 218 -12.14 -2.07 7.63
N ARG A 219 -13.30 -1.71 7.09
CA ARG A 219 -14.56 -1.83 7.82
C ARG A 219 -14.99 -3.27 8.10
N ILE A 220 -14.71 -4.20 7.17
CA ILE A 220 -14.93 -5.63 7.41
C ILE A 220 -13.98 -6.13 8.51
N GLY A 221 -12.73 -5.68 8.52
CA GLY A 221 -11.75 -6.01 9.56
C GLY A 221 -12.15 -5.51 10.95
N GLU A 222 -12.57 -4.25 11.06
CA GLU A 222 -13.03 -3.65 12.31
C GLU A 222 -14.29 -4.32 12.89
N ASN A 223 -15.15 -4.85 12.02
CA ASN A 223 -16.43 -5.47 12.37
C ASN A 223 -16.42 -7.00 12.20
N ALA A 224 -15.29 -7.64 12.35
CA ALA A 224 -15.12 -9.08 12.11
C ALA A 224 -16.09 -9.98 12.91
N GLY A 225 -16.82 -9.43 13.88
CA GLY A 225 -17.87 -10.13 14.66
C GLY A 225 -19.26 -9.50 14.60
N LYS A 226 -19.48 -8.35 13.98
CA LYS A 226 -20.74 -7.58 14.08
C LYS A 226 -21.14 -6.95 12.73
N GLY A 227 -22.35 -7.26 12.25
CA GLY A 227 -23.01 -6.50 11.19
C GLY A 227 -22.95 -7.10 9.79
N GLY A 228 -23.98 -6.79 8.97
CA GLY A 228 -24.12 -7.23 7.60
C GLY A 228 -23.22 -6.47 6.60
N SER A 229 -22.77 -7.13 5.57
CA SER A 229 -21.95 -6.56 4.50
C SER A 229 -22.65 -5.46 3.68
N GLN A 230 -23.97 -5.37 3.75
CA GLN A 230 -24.76 -4.44 2.96
C GLN A 230 -24.70 -3.00 3.50
N GLU A 231 -24.82 -2.81 4.82
CA GLU A 231 -24.65 -1.49 5.45
C GLU A 231 -23.21 -0.96 5.31
N ALA A 232 -22.23 -1.88 5.41
CA ALA A 232 -20.84 -1.56 5.18
C ALA A 232 -20.58 -1.06 3.75
N ALA A 233 -21.23 -1.64 2.74
CA ALA A 233 -21.07 -1.23 1.34
C ALA A 233 -21.55 0.22 1.09
N LEU A 234 -22.76 0.55 1.52
CA LEU A 234 -23.33 1.89 1.32
C LEU A 234 -22.49 2.98 2.00
N SER A 235 -21.99 2.69 3.20
CA SER A 235 -21.14 3.63 3.93
C SER A 235 -19.72 3.81 3.35
N CYS A 236 -19.29 2.93 2.44
CA CYS A 236 -18.02 3.00 1.72
C CYS A 236 -18.17 3.59 0.30
N GLY A 237 -19.28 4.25 -0.02
CA GLY A 237 -19.46 4.96 -1.30
C GLY A 237 -19.84 4.07 -2.49
N TYR A 238 -20.28 2.83 -2.26
CA TYR A 238 -20.86 1.99 -3.30
C TYR A 238 -22.32 2.38 -3.56
N TYR A 239 -22.71 2.38 -4.83
CA TYR A 239 -24.07 2.72 -5.23
C TYR A 239 -25.08 1.63 -4.82
N ASP A 240 -24.70 0.36 -5.02
CA ASP A 240 -25.50 -0.80 -4.66
C ASP A 240 -24.60 -2.02 -4.35
N GLN A 241 -25.23 -3.08 -3.89
CA GLN A 241 -24.57 -4.33 -3.54
C GLN A 241 -23.93 -5.01 -4.76
N SER A 242 -24.52 -4.92 -5.93
CA SER A 242 -24.00 -5.54 -7.16
C SER A 242 -22.71 -4.89 -7.60
N HIS A 243 -22.63 -3.56 -7.50
CA HIS A 243 -21.42 -2.79 -7.78
C HIS A 243 -20.30 -3.17 -6.80
N MET A 244 -20.60 -3.22 -5.50
CA MET A 244 -19.65 -3.68 -4.48
C MET A 244 -19.14 -5.10 -4.76
N MET A 245 -20.05 -6.04 -5.03
CA MET A 245 -19.70 -7.44 -5.28
C MET A 245 -18.81 -7.61 -6.51
N LYS A 246 -19.04 -6.80 -7.56
CA LYS A 246 -18.20 -6.79 -8.77
C LYS A 246 -16.78 -6.34 -8.47
N ASP A 247 -16.63 -5.21 -7.77
CA ASP A 247 -15.31 -4.70 -7.38
C ASP A 247 -14.61 -5.66 -6.42
N PHE A 248 -15.32 -6.20 -5.44
CA PHE A 248 -14.73 -7.12 -4.46
C PHE A 248 -14.21 -8.40 -5.10
N ARG A 249 -14.97 -9.01 -6.03
CA ARG A 249 -14.51 -10.18 -6.78
C ARG A 249 -13.30 -9.85 -7.66
N MET A 250 -13.30 -8.68 -8.29
CA MET A 250 -12.20 -8.24 -9.16
C MET A 250 -10.90 -7.99 -8.38
N PHE A 251 -11.01 -7.39 -7.18
CA PHE A 251 -9.88 -6.90 -6.41
C PHE A 251 -9.41 -7.89 -5.33
N ALA A 252 -10.31 -8.72 -4.80
CA ALA A 252 -10.01 -9.69 -3.76
C ALA A 252 -10.15 -11.16 -4.21
N GLY A 253 -10.64 -11.43 -5.43
CA GLY A 253 -10.83 -12.80 -5.92
C GLY A 253 -11.90 -13.60 -5.19
N THR A 254 -12.61 -12.99 -4.24
CA THR A 254 -13.57 -13.67 -3.35
C THR A 254 -14.79 -12.79 -3.08
N THR A 255 -15.66 -13.20 -2.16
CA THR A 255 -16.80 -12.39 -1.72
C THR A 255 -16.52 -11.75 -0.36
N PRO A 256 -17.16 -10.61 -0.02
CA PRO A 256 -17.00 -9.99 1.30
C PRO A 256 -17.26 -10.95 2.47
N GLU A 257 -18.22 -11.85 2.33
CA GLU A 257 -18.56 -12.83 3.36
C GLU A 257 -17.45 -13.88 3.56
N LYS A 258 -16.93 -14.43 2.45
CA LYS A 258 -15.80 -15.39 2.51
C LYS A 258 -14.56 -14.71 3.08
N TYR A 259 -14.29 -13.47 2.66
CA TYR A 259 -13.18 -12.67 3.18
C TYR A 259 -13.32 -12.42 4.69
N ARG A 260 -14.51 -12.05 5.18
CA ARG A 260 -14.78 -11.88 6.61
C ARG A 260 -14.48 -13.17 7.40
N LYS A 261 -14.92 -14.34 6.91
CA LYS A 261 -14.64 -15.62 7.55
C LYS A 261 -13.14 -15.92 7.62
N LEU A 262 -12.39 -15.58 6.56
CA LEU A 262 -10.93 -15.72 6.54
C LEU A 262 -10.26 -14.88 7.64
N ILE A 263 -10.61 -13.60 7.72
CA ILE A 263 -10.03 -12.69 8.73
C ILE A 263 -10.41 -13.12 10.14
N SER A 264 -11.67 -13.50 10.38
CA SER A 264 -12.11 -13.95 11.72
C SER A 264 -11.33 -15.17 12.20
N ARG A 265 -11.10 -16.16 11.34
CA ARG A 265 -10.29 -17.34 11.68
C ARG A 265 -8.83 -16.99 12.01
N LYS A 266 -8.24 -16.08 11.25
CA LYS A 266 -6.85 -15.65 11.52
C LYS A 266 -6.75 -14.80 12.78
N ALA A 267 -7.73 -13.94 13.05
CA ALA A 267 -7.78 -13.16 14.30
C ALA A 267 -7.88 -14.06 15.56
N GLU A 268 -8.57 -15.18 15.46
CA GLU A 268 -8.62 -16.20 16.53
C GLU A 268 -7.25 -16.89 16.71
N GLN A 269 -6.48 -17.07 15.64
CA GLN A 269 -5.12 -17.65 15.70
C GLN A 269 -4.08 -16.63 16.21
N ILE A 270 -4.21 -15.34 15.83
CA ILE A 270 -3.26 -14.26 16.18
C ILE A 270 -3.46 -13.76 17.62
N ASN A 271 -4.56 -14.08 18.31
CA ASN A 271 -4.72 -13.78 19.74
C ASN A 271 -3.65 -14.45 20.63
N CYS A 272 -2.74 -15.22 20.06
CA CYS A 272 -1.56 -15.78 20.72
C CYS A 272 -0.25 -15.01 20.44
N ASP A 273 -0.17 -14.24 19.36
CA ASP A 273 1.06 -13.51 19.02
C ASP A 273 0.77 -12.00 18.96
N GLU A 274 1.33 -11.25 19.88
CA GLU A 274 1.13 -9.80 20.03
C GLU A 274 1.55 -9.05 18.76
N ARG A 275 0.60 -8.37 18.12
CA ARG A 275 0.90 -7.34 17.13
C ARG A 275 1.64 -6.21 17.83
N GLU A 276 2.93 -6.08 17.65
CA GLU A 276 3.65 -4.87 18.00
C GLU A 276 3.21 -3.72 17.08
N VAL A 277 2.18 -3.02 17.50
CA VAL A 277 1.79 -1.73 16.91
C VAL A 277 2.59 -0.65 17.62
N ASP A 278 3.80 -0.34 17.14
CA ASP A 278 4.49 0.85 17.57
C ASP A 278 3.99 2.06 16.79
N SER A 279 3.14 2.83 17.45
CA SER A 279 2.94 4.22 17.07
C SER A 279 4.22 4.98 17.41
N TYR A 280 5.10 5.20 16.42
CA TYR A 280 6.13 6.23 16.57
C TYR A 280 5.44 7.55 16.88
N GLY A 281 5.50 7.93 18.14
CA GLY A 281 4.98 9.17 18.65
C GLY A 281 5.50 10.33 17.80
N ILE A 282 4.58 11.16 17.35
CA ILE A 282 4.89 12.48 16.83
C ILE A 282 5.48 13.24 18.01
N GLY A 283 6.81 13.23 18.12
CA GLY A 283 7.52 14.22 18.90
C GLY A 283 7.26 15.56 18.23
N GLU A 284 6.47 16.40 18.88
CA GLU A 284 6.42 17.83 18.60
C GLU A 284 7.84 18.40 18.72
N ASN A 285 8.35 18.96 17.64
CA ASN A 285 9.16 20.16 17.61
C ASN A 285 8.98 20.83 16.23
#